data_dbd484952f043c6e29f16f82feb23644
#
_entry.id   dbd484952f043c6e29f16f82feb23644
#
_cell.length_a   1.000
_cell.length_b   1.000
_cell.length_c   1.000
_cell.angle_alpha   90.00
_cell.angle_beta   90.00
_cell.angle_gamma   90.00
#
_symmetry.space_group_name_H-M   'P 1'
#
loop_
_entity.id
_entity.type
_entity.pdbx_description
1 polymer ?
#
loop_
_entity_poly.entity_id
_entity_poly.type
_entity_poly.pdbx_seq_one_letter_code
_entity_poly.pdbx_strand_id
1 'polypeptide(L)'
;MEPTVVVVNLIVALLVSAVIVLLGLYVRRHPEKMSGYNTMSREKLAKIDLPRVGRFISNMMFATIPFMLAAPFMPNLKLFEAMLVSPLLIFGIVAVLYVNIFEKRFMK
;
A
#
# COMPACT_ATOMS: atom_id res chain seq x y z
N MET A 1 22.90 14.10 -5.66
CA MET A 1 23.56 13.02 -4.87
C MET A 1 24.66 12.36 -5.69
N GLU A 2 25.65 11.80 -5.03
CA GLU A 2 26.68 11.03 -5.71
C GLU A 2 26.08 9.80 -6.40
N PRO A 3 26.70 9.33 -7.52
CA PRO A 3 26.19 8.17 -8.25
C PRO A 3 26.05 6.91 -7.38
N THR A 4 27.00 6.68 -6.46
CA THR A 4 26.96 5.53 -5.57
C THR A 4 25.74 5.60 -4.64
N VAL A 5 25.42 6.78 -4.11
CA VAL A 5 24.26 6.99 -3.24
C VAL A 5 22.97 6.75 -4.02
N VAL A 6 22.90 7.21 -5.27
CA VAL A 6 21.73 7.00 -6.15
C VAL A 6 21.52 5.50 -6.38
N VAL A 7 22.60 4.74 -6.63
CA VAL A 7 22.51 3.29 -6.84
C VAL A 7 21.99 2.59 -5.59
N VAL A 8 22.52 2.94 -4.41
CA VAL A 8 22.06 2.38 -3.15
C VAL A 8 20.59 2.70 -2.90
N ASN A 9 20.18 3.94 -3.14
CA ASN A 9 18.80 4.36 -2.98
C ASN A 9 17.87 3.63 -3.96
N LEU A 10 18.32 3.40 -5.18
CA LEU A 10 17.57 2.63 -6.17
C LEU A 10 17.36 1.20 -5.72
N ILE A 11 18.40 0.57 -5.17
CA ILE A 11 18.29 -0.80 -4.63
C ILE A 11 17.27 -0.84 -3.50
N VAL A 12 17.34 0.12 -2.56
CA VAL A 12 16.38 0.21 -1.45
C VAL A 12 14.96 0.37 -1.99
N ALA A 13 14.75 1.28 -2.95
CA ALA A 13 13.43 1.51 -3.53
C ALA A 13 12.90 0.25 -4.22
N LEU A 14 13.74 -0.47 -4.94
CA LEU A 14 13.34 -1.73 -5.60
C LEU A 14 12.96 -2.80 -4.57
N LEU A 15 13.72 -2.94 -3.48
CA LEU A 15 13.41 -3.90 -2.42
C LEU A 15 12.09 -3.57 -1.73
N VAL A 16 11.88 -2.29 -1.39
CA VAL A 16 10.62 -1.86 -0.76
C VAL A 16 9.46 -2.07 -1.72
N SER A 17 9.63 -1.74 -2.99
CA SER A 17 8.59 -1.96 -4.01
C SER A 17 8.25 -3.43 -4.16
N ALA A 18 9.25 -4.32 -4.13
CA ALA A 18 9.02 -5.76 -4.18
C ALA A 18 8.19 -6.23 -2.99
N VAL A 19 8.50 -5.75 -1.78
CA VAL A 19 7.74 -6.07 -0.57
C VAL A 19 6.29 -5.60 -0.72
N ILE A 20 6.08 -4.38 -1.23
CA ILE A 20 4.73 -3.84 -1.45
C ILE A 20 3.96 -4.68 -2.46
N VAL A 21 4.59 -5.12 -3.55
CA VAL A 21 3.94 -6.00 -4.53
C VAL A 21 3.52 -7.31 -3.87
N LEU A 22 4.39 -7.93 -3.08
CA LEU A 22 4.08 -9.18 -2.39
C LEU A 22 2.93 -9.00 -1.40
N LEU A 23 2.97 -7.92 -0.60
CA LEU A 23 1.91 -7.61 0.34
C LEU A 23 0.58 -7.31 -0.37
N GLY A 24 0.63 -6.56 -1.47
CA GLY A 24 -0.54 -6.27 -2.27
C GLY A 24 -1.19 -7.51 -2.85
N LEU A 25 -0.39 -8.43 -3.36
CA LEU A 25 -0.88 -9.72 -3.86
C LEU A 25 -1.46 -10.57 -2.73
N TYR A 26 -0.81 -10.56 -1.55
CA TYR A 26 -1.30 -11.26 -0.37
C TYR A 26 -2.67 -10.73 0.07
N VAL A 27 -2.82 -9.41 0.16
CA VAL A 27 -4.08 -8.76 0.53
C VAL A 27 -5.17 -9.08 -0.49
N ARG A 28 -4.83 -9.09 -1.78
CA ARG A 28 -5.77 -9.41 -2.84
C ARG A 28 -6.30 -10.85 -2.73
N ARG A 29 -5.45 -11.80 -2.32
CA ARG A 29 -5.82 -13.21 -2.15
C ARG A 29 -6.48 -13.51 -0.82
N HIS A 30 -6.07 -12.81 0.24
CA HIS A 30 -6.51 -13.06 1.61
C HIS A 30 -6.97 -11.78 2.30
N PRO A 31 -8.02 -11.09 1.76
CA PRO A 31 -8.47 -9.84 2.34
C PRO A 31 -8.99 -9.99 3.78
N GLU A 32 -9.47 -11.17 4.15
CA GLU A 32 -9.96 -11.47 5.50
C GLU A 32 -8.86 -11.43 6.56
N LYS A 33 -7.60 -11.50 6.14
CA LYS A 33 -6.45 -11.45 7.07
C LYS A 33 -5.94 -10.05 7.32
N MET A 34 -6.54 -9.03 6.68
CA MET A 34 -6.18 -7.65 6.97
C MET A 34 -6.56 -7.28 8.41
N SER A 35 -5.77 -6.36 8.97
CA SER A 35 -6.04 -5.83 10.31
C SER A 35 -7.45 -5.25 10.38
N GLY A 36 -8.18 -5.61 11.41
CA GLY A 36 -9.59 -5.25 11.58
C GLY A 36 -10.55 -6.31 11.08
N TYR A 37 -10.32 -6.94 9.93
CA TYR A 37 -11.19 -7.99 9.43
C TYR A 37 -10.95 -9.32 10.13
N ASN A 38 -9.74 -9.63 10.53
CA ASN A 38 -9.42 -10.86 11.24
C ASN A 38 -10.01 -10.92 12.66
N THR A 39 -10.48 -9.78 13.18
CA THR A 39 -11.13 -9.70 14.50
C THR A 39 -12.64 -9.53 14.41
N MET A 40 -13.21 -9.41 13.21
CA MET A 40 -14.64 -9.28 13.01
C MET A 40 -15.35 -10.62 13.19
N SER A 41 -16.63 -10.56 13.61
CA SER A 41 -17.49 -11.74 13.67
C SER A 41 -17.75 -12.27 12.24
N ARG A 42 -18.07 -13.57 12.14
CA ARG A 42 -18.38 -14.19 10.86
C ARG A 42 -19.59 -13.55 10.18
N GLU A 43 -20.59 -13.16 10.96
CA GLU A 43 -21.79 -12.50 10.44
C GLU A 43 -21.43 -11.18 9.74
N LYS A 44 -20.57 -10.39 10.36
CA LYS A 44 -20.13 -9.10 9.80
C LYS A 44 -19.27 -9.30 8.56
N LEU A 45 -18.36 -10.27 8.58
CA LEU A 45 -17.54 -10.59 7.41
C LEU A 45 -18.37 -11.08 6.24
N ALA A 46 -19.43 -11.84 6.49
CA ALA A 46 -20.31 -12.35 5.45
C ALA A 46 -21.04 -11.24 4.69
N LYS A 47 -21.21 -10.07 5.30
CA LYS A 47 -21.86 -8.90 4.67
C LYS A 47 -20.91 -8.07 3.83
N ILE A 48 -19.60 -8.28 3.94
CA ILE A 48 -18.59 -7.49 3.25
C ILE A 48 -18.14 -8.25 2.01
N ASP A 49 -18.00 -7.53 0.88
CA ASP A 49 -17.40 -8.08 -0.33
C ASP A 49 -15.88 -8.03 -0.19
N LEU A 50 -15.32 -9.02 0.48
CA LEU A 50 -13.88 -9.11 0.76
C LEU A 50 -13.02 -9.06 -0.50
N PRO A 51 -13.34 -9.77 -1.62
CA PRO A 51 -12.55 -9.64 -2.84
C PRO A 51 -12.49 -8.21 -3.38
N ARG A 52 -13.58 -7.46 -3.26
CA ARG A 52 -13.59 -6.06 -3.70
C ARG A 52 -12.69 -5.19 -2.82
N VAL A 53 -12.75 -5.37 -1.50
CA VAL A 53 -11.90 -4.65 -0.55
C VAL A 53 -10.43 -4.97 -0.83
N GLY A 54 -10.10 -6.25 -0.98
CA GLY A 54 -8.74 -6.68 -1.27
C GLY A 54 -8.18 -6.07 -2.55
N ARG A 55 -8.98 -6.02 -3.61
CA ARG A 55 -8.57 -5.39 -4.87
C ARG A 55 -8.38 -3.89 -4.71
N PHE A 56 -9.27 -3.22 -3.99
CA PHE A 56 -9.13 -1.78 -3.75
C PHE A 56 -7.85 -1.47 -2.99
N ILE A 57 -7.61 -2.15 -1.87
CA ILE A 57 -6.41 -1.93 -1.05
C ILE A 57 -5.14 -2.26 -1.83
N SER A 58 -5.11 -3.39 -2.56
CA SER A 58 -3.93 -3.77 -3.34
C SER A 58 -3.66 -2.76 -4.47
N ASN A 59 -4.69 -2.23 -5.12
CA ASN A 59 -4.53 -1.21 -6.15
C ASN A 59 -3.95 0.08 -5.57
N MET A 60 -4.39 0.47 -4.37
CA MET A 60 -3.82 1.63 -3.68
C MET A 60 -2.35 1.40 -3.33
N MET A 61 -1.99 0.20 -2.87
CA MET A 61 -0.60 -0.16 -2.59
C MET A 61 0.25 -0.09 -3.87
N PHE A 62 -0.24 -0.66 -4.96
CA PHE A 62 0.48 -0.63 -6.24
C PHE A 62 0.63 0.79 -6.79
N ALA A 63 -0.31 1.68 -6.51
CA ALA A 63 -0.24 3.07 -6.94
C ALA A 63 0.92 3.84 -6.27
N THR A 64 1.43 3.37 -5.12
CA THR A 64 2.59 3.98 -4.46
C THR A 64 3.91 3.68 -5.18
N ILE A 65 3.98 2.61 -5.97
CA ILE A 65 5.22 2.11 -6.56
C ILE A 65 5.89 3.12 -7.48
N PRO A 66 5.18 3.80 -8.42
CA PRO A 66 5.82 4.80 -9.27
C PRO A 66 6.50 5.92 -8.48
N PHE A 67 5.88 6.34 -7.37
CA PHE A 67 6.46 7.37 -6.50
C PHE A 67 7.71 6.85 -5.80
N MET A 68 7.69 5.60 -5.32
CA MET A 68 8.86 4.99 -4.68
C MET A 68 10.02 4.82 -5.66
N LEU A 69 9.74 4.44 -6.91
CA LEU A 69 10.78 4.27 -7.93
C LEU A 69 11.36 5.62 -8.38
N ALA A 70 10.61 6.71 -8.26
CA ALA A 70 11.10 8.05 -8.52
C ALA A 70 11.97 8.61 -7.38
N ALA A 71 11.82 8.09 -6.17
CA ALA A 71 12.50 8.61 -4.99
C ALA A 71 14.03 8.62 -5.11
N PRO A 72 14.72 7.60 -5.68
CA PRO A 72 16.18 7.61 -5.81
C PRO A 72 16.74 8.76 -6.63
N PHE A 73 15.91 9.40 -7.45
CA PHE A 73 16.33 10.50 -8.31
C PHE A 73 16.16 11.88 -7.66
N MET A 74 15.75 11.91 -6.38
CA MET A 74 15.62 13.16 -5.65
C MET A 74 17.01 13.75 -5.32
N PRO A 75 17.14 15.10 -5.25
CA PRO A 75 18.44 15.77 -5.12
C PRO A 75 19.12 15.57 -3.76
N ASN A 76 18.41 15.14 -2.74
CA ASN A 76 19.01 14.91 -1.42
C ASN A 76 18.29 13.78 -0.66
N LEU A 77 18.94 13.33 0.43
CA LEU A 77 18.45 12.19 1.21
C LEU A 77 17.11 12.47 1.88
N LYS A 78 16.86 13.70 2.33
CA LYS A 78 15.58 14.07 2.96
C LYS A 78 14.43 13.95 1.98
N LEU A 79 14.62 14.41 0.73
CA LEU A 79 13.61 14.29 -0.32
C LEU A 79 13.42 12.81 -0.73
N PHE A 80 14.50 12.04 -0.75
CA PHE A 80 14.42 10.61 -1.01
C PHE A 80 13.54 9.91 0.03
N GLU A 81 13.81 10.12 1.31
CA GLU A 81 13.03 9.53 2.40
C GLU A 81 11.58 9.98 2.35
N ALA A 82 11.34 11.28 2.16
CA ALA A 82 9.99 11.83 2.05
C ALA A 82 9.23 11.20 0.89
N MET A 83 9.86 11.11 -0.29
CA MET A 83 9.24 10.55 -1.49
C MET A 83 9.00 9.05 -1.36
N LEU A 84 9.80 8.35 -0.57
CA LEU A 84 9.63 6.92 -0.33
C LEU A 84 8.50 6.64 0.66
N VAL A 85 8.42 7.42 1.74
CA VAL A 85 7.51 7.16 2.88
C VAL A 85 6.15 7.85 2.69
N SER A 86 6.13 9.10 2.19
CA SER A 86 4.91 9.88 2.09
C SER A 86 3.80 9.21 1.26
N PRO A 87 4.08 8.65 0.07
CA PRO A 87 3.03 7.96 -0.69
C PRO A 87 2.43 6.80 0.08
N LEU A 88 3.25 6.01 0.78
CA LEU A 88 2.76 4.88 1.58
C LEU A 88 1.81 5.35 2.68
N LEU A 89 2.17 6.42 3.38
CA LEU A 89 1.32 6.97 4.44
C LEU A 89 0.03 7.55 3.87
N ILE A 90 0.13 8.36 2.82
CA ILE A 90 -1.02 9.03 2.22
C ILE A 90 -2.00 8.01 1.65
N PHE A 91 -1.54 7.11 0.80
CA PHE A 91 -2.41 6.10 0.19
C PHE A 91 -2.96 5.12 1.22
N GLY A 92 -2.15 4.75 2.23
CA GLY A 92 -2.60 3.88 3.31
C GLY A 92 -3.72 4.51 4.12
N ILE A 93 -3.55 5.77 4.54
CA ILE A 93 -4.56 6.49 5.31
C ILE A 93 -5.82 6.69 4.47
N VAL A 94 -5.68 7.13 3.22
CA VAL A 94 -6.81 7.33 2.31
C VAL A 94 -7.56 6.02 2.09
N ALA A 95 -6.86 4.92 1.88
CA ALA A 95 -7.48 3.61 1.67
C ALA A 95 -8.30 3.18 2.89
N VAL A 96 -7.74 3.30 4.09
CA VAL A 96 -8.43 2.92 5.33
C VAL A 96 -9.66 3.81 5.55
N LEU A 97 -9.51 5.12 5.40
CA LEU A 97 -10.63 6.05 5.57
C LEU A 97 -11.71 5.82 4.51
N TYR A 98 -11.33 5.58 3.27
CA TYR A 98 -12.28 5.33 2.19
C TYR A 98 -13.12 4.08 2.48
N VAL A 99 -12.49 2.99 2.88
CA VAL A 99 -13.20 1.74 3.20
C VAL A 99 -14.16 1.95 4.37
N ASN A 100 -13.74 2.69 5.41
CA ASN A 100 -14.57 2.93 6.59
C ASN A 100 -15.74 3.89 6.30
N ILE A 101 -15.48 4.96 5.55
CA ILE A 101 -16.51 5.99 5.25
C ILE A 101 -17.51 5.47 4.22
N PHE A 102 -17.02 4.75 3.21
CA PHE A 102 -17.85 4.21 2.13
C PHE A 102 -18.06 2.70 2.28
N GLU A 103 -18.23 2.25 3.51
CA GLU A 103 -18.44 0.83 3.85
C GLU A 103 -19.49 0.17 2.97
N LYS A 104 -20.58 0.88 2.66
CA LYS A 104 -21.66 0.34 1.85
C LYS A 104 -21.23 -0.09 0.45
N ARG A 105 -20.18 0.53 -0.11
CA ARG A 105 -19.67 0.18 -1.44
C ARG A 105 -18.96 -1.17 -1.44
N PHE A 106 -18.50 -1.62 -0.27
CA PHE A 106 -17.79 -2.88 -0.10
C PHE A 106 -18.66 -3.96 0.54
N MET A 107 -19.92 -3.68 0.75
CA MET A 107 -20.89 -4.67 1.22
C MET A 107 -21.49 -5.43 0.04
N LYS A 108 -21.82 -6.67 0.30
CA LYS A 108 -22.49 -7.52 -0.69
C LYS A 108 -23.91 -7.05 -0.95
#